data_f03285edaaf20d39f3502b8006dc7736
#
_entry.id   f03285edaaf20d39f3502b8006dc7736
#
_cell.length_a   1.000
_cell.length_b   1.000
_cell.length_c   1.000
_cell.angle_alpha   90.00
_cell.angle_beta   90.00
_cell.angle_gamma   90.00
#
_symmetry.space_group_name_H-M   'P 1'
#
loop_
_entity.id
_entity.type
_entity.pdbx_description
1 polymer ?
#
loop_
_entity_poly.entity_id
_entity_poly.type
_entity_poly.pdbx_seq_one_letter_code
_entity_poly.pdbx_strand_id
1 'polypeptide(L)'
;EVCRRLNNKGSFIGIDQDAAAIEAAGTRLSDFGERVTIIRSNYCDMKSRLHEKGIDKVDGIVLDLGVSSYQLDTAERGFSYRVDAPLDMRMDTRQTLSAKEIVNGYSEMDLFRIIRDYGEDKFAKNIAKHIVMAREKGPIETTGQLAEIIRQSIPMKFQKMSGHPAKRTFQAIRIECNRELEVLRDSLDDMIDILNPGGRICIITFHSLEDRIVKGIFKKN
;
A
#
# COMPACT_ATOMS: atom_id res chain seq x y z
N GLU A 1 10.53 -0.22 20.25
CA GLU A 1 11.20 0.97 20.77
C GLU A 1 10.20 1.92 21.40
N VAL A 2 9.08 2.29 20.71
CA VAL A 2 8.04 3.19 21.25
C VAL A 2 7.54 2.68 22.60
N CYS A 3 7.10 1.43 22.70
CA CYS A 3 6.58 0.83 23.94
C CYS A 3 7.58 0.87 25.11
N ARG A 4 8.90 0.82 24.83
CA ARG A 4 9.95 0.95 25.86
C ARG A 4 10.12 2.37 26.39
N ARG A 5 9.78 3.38 25.57
CA ARG A 5 9.91 4.81 25.92
C ARG A 5 8.64 5.40 26.51
N LEU A 6 7.50 4.73 26.35
CA LEU A 6 6.26 5.14 26.99
C LEU A 6 6.38 5.06 28.50
N ASN A 7 5.84 6.05 29.20
CA ASN A 7 5.72 6.00 30.65
C ASN A 7 4.71 4.90 31.09
N ASN A 8 4.59 4.66 32.38
CA ASN A 8 3.75 3.58 32.92
C ASN A 8 2.23 3.75 32.64
N LYS A 9 1.79 4.95 32.24
CA LYS A 9 0.39 5.24 31.88
C LYS A 9 0.15 5.26 30.37
N GLY A 10 1.24 5.23 29.58
CA GLY A 10 1.15 5.27 28.12
C GLY A 10 0.73 3.94 27.54
N SER A 11 -0.14 3.96 26.56
CA SER A 11 -0.58 2.80 25.76
C SER A 11 -0.13 2.95 24.30
N PHE A 12 0.00 1.82 23.62
CA PHE A 12 0.34 1.73 22.22
C PHE A 12 -0.75 0.96 21.47
N ILE A 13 -1.20 1.51 20.35
CA ILE A 13 -2.17 0.86 19.48
C ILE A 13 -1.52 0.69 18.11
N GLY A 14 -1.37 -0.56 17.67
CA GLY A 14 -0.90 -0.90 16.33
C GLY A 14 -2.08 -1.30 15.44
N ILE A 15 -2.17 -0.72 14.27
CA ILE A 15 -3.22 -1.02 13.29
C ILE A 15 -2.55 -1.47 11.99
N ASP A 16 -2.93 -2.63 11.49
CA ASP A 16 -2.50 -3.13 10.19
C ASP A 16 -3.62 -3.98 9.57
N GLN A 17 -3.72 -3.97 8.25
CA GLN A 17 -4.70 -4.80 7.53
C GLN A 17 -4.17 -6.20 7.20
N ASP A 18 -2.84 -6.38 7.19
CA ASP A 18 -2.20 -7.65 6.87
C ASP A 18 -2.20 -8.59 8.10
N ALA A 19 -2.79 -9.78 7.93
CA ALA A 19 -2.83 -10.79 8.98
C ALA A 19 -1.44 -11.19 9.49
N ALA A 20 -0.46 -11.30 8.58
CA ALA A 20 0.91 -11.68 8.96
C ALA A 20 1.58 -10.58 9.81
N ALA A 21 1.33 -9.30 9.50
CA ALA A 21 1.82 -8.19 10.31
C ALA A 21 1.19 -8.19 11.72
N ILE A 22 -0.11 -8.47 11.81
CA ILE A 22 -0.84 -8.58 13.09
C ILE A 22 -0.28 -9.71 13.96
N GLU A 23 -0.05 -10.88 13.39
CA GLU A 23 0.53 -12.03 14.09
C GLU A 23 1.95 -11.73 14.60
N ALA A 24 2.80 -11.21 13.70
CA ALA A 24 4.17 -10.84 14.06
C ALA A 24 4.24 -9.74 15.13
N ALA A 25 3.37 -8.72 15.05
CA ALA A 25 3.27 -7.66 16.05
C ALA A 25 2.78 -8.20 17.39
N GLY A 26 1.74 -9.04 17.39
CA GLY A 26 1.21 -9.68 18.60
C GLY A 26 2.29 -10.48 19.34
N THR A 27 3.06 -11.29 18.61
CA THR A 27 4.16 -12.07 19.19
C THR A 27 5.26 -11.16 19.74
N ARG A 28 5.72 -10.17 18.95
CA ARG A 28 6.84 -9.28 19.35
C ARG A 28 6.53 -8.36 20.52
N LEU A 29 5.26 -8.01 20.69
CA LEU A 29 4.83 -7.03 21.69
C LEU A 29 4.12 -7.67 22.89
N SER A 30 4.03 -9.00 22.96
CA SER A 30 3.39 -9.75 24.05
C SER A 30 3.88 -9.35 25.44
N ASP A 31 5.18 -9.10 25.59
CA ASP A 31 5.79 -8.74 26.89
C ASP A 31 5.29 -7.40 27.48
N PHE A 32 4.65 -6.56 26.65
CA PHE A 32 4.10 -5.28 27.09
C PHE A 32 2.68 -5.40 27.68
N GLY A 33 2.04 -6.58 27.56
CA GLY A 33 0.75 -6.88 28.14
C GLY A 33 -0.35 -5.92 27.71
N GLU A 34 -1.20 -5.50 28.64
CA GLU A 34 -2.35 -4.63 28.39
C GLU A 34 -2.01 -3.23 27.86
N ARG A 35 -0.73 -2.83 27.92
CA ARG A 35 -0.27 -1.56 27.36
C ARG A 35 -0.24 -1.54 25.83
N VAL A 36 -0.38 -2.68 25.18
CA VAL A 36 -0.36 -2.83 23.74
C VAL A 36 -1.66 -3.43 23.25
N THR A 37 -2.28 -2.76 22.29
CA THR A 37 -3.44 -3.27 21.57
C THR A 37 -3.12 -3.35 20.09
N ILE A 38 -3.31 -4.52 19.49
CA ILE A 38 -3.12 -4.75 18.04
C ILE A 38 -4.48 -4.96 17.39
N ILE A 39 -4.77 -4.20 16.34
CA ILE A 39 -6.07 -4.18 15.65
C ILE A 39 -5.85 -4.53 14.18
N ARG A 40 -6.51 -5.57 13.69
CA ARG A 40 -6.55 -5.87 12.27
C ARG A 40 -7.59 -5.02 11.55
N SER A 41 -7.19 -3.90 11.02
CA SER A 41 -8.05 -2.97 10.27
C SER A 41 -7.23 -2.16 9.28
N ASN A 42 -7.89 -1.53 8.31
CA ASN A 42 -7.25 -0.47 7.54
C ASN A 42 -7.13 0.78 8.43
N TYR A 43 -6.09 1.57 8.26
CA TYR A 43 -5.89 2.79 9.02
C TYR A 43 -6.93 3.90 8.72
N CYS A 44 -7.69 3.80 7.62
CA CYS A 44 -8.84 4.69 7.39
C CYS A 44 -9.93 4.54 8.44
N ASP A 45 -10.00 3.38 9.09
CA ASP A 45 -10.94 3.12 10.18
C ASP A 45 -10.40 3.53 11.56
N MET A 46 -9.19 4.12 11.63
CA MET A 46 -8.50 4.40 12.91
C MET A 46 -9.39 5.11 13.90
N LYS A 47 -10.06 6.18 13.50
CA LYS A 47 -10.94 6.98 14.38
C LYS A 47 -12.07 6.13 14.98
N SER A 48 -12.77 5.35 14.15
CA SER A 48 -13.85 4.48 14.64
C SER A 48 -13.33 3.37 15.55
N ARG A 49 -12.20 2.74 15.21
CA ARG A 49 -11.59 1.69 16.02
C ARG A 49 -11.10 2.17 17.38
N LEU A 50 -10.61 3.41 17.45
CA LEU A 50 -10.25 4.04 18.73
C LEU A 50 -11.47 4.35 19.57
N HIS A 51 -12.52 4.93 18.98
CA HIS A 51 -13.79 5.22 19.67
C HIS A 51 -14.45 3.95 20.23
N GLU A 52 -14.44 2.82 19.50
CA GLU A 52 -14.92 1.52 20.00
C GLU A 52 -14.20 1.07 21.28
N LYS A 53 -13.00 1.58 21.53
CA LYS A 53 -12.21 1.31 22.74
C LYS A 53 -12.28 2.42 23.78
N GLY A 54 -13.16 3.39 23.60
CA GLY A 54 -13.30 4.54 24.49
C GLY A 54 -12.14 5.53 24.40
N ILE A 55 -11.43 5.57 23.30
CA ILE A 55 -10.29 6.46 23.04
C ILE A 55 -10.72 7.52 22.03
N ASP A 56 -10.93 8.75 22.49
CA ASP A 56 -11.35 9.85 21.62
C ASP A 56 -10.15 10.63 21.05
N LYS A 57 -9.03 10.66 21.76
CA LYS A 57 -7.84 11.41 21.40
C LYS A 57 -6.56 10.62 21.64
N VAL A 58 -5.51 10.95 20.87
CA VAL A 58 -4.18 10.38 21.01
C VAL A 58 -3.10 11.46 21.02
N ASP A 59 -1.95 11.17 21.62
CA ASP A 59 -0.83 12.11 21.70
C ASP A 59 0.13 12.02 20.53
N GLY A 60 0.09 10.92 19.79
CA GLY A 60 0.97 10.72 18.64
C GLY A 60 0.44 9.68 17.67
N ILE A 61 0.68 9.93 16.40
CA ILE A 61 0.38 9.02 15.28
C ILE A 61 1.63 8.85 14.43
N VAL A 62 1.95 7.62 14.07
CA VAL A 62 3.01 7.28 13.11
C VAL A 62 2.41 6.43 12.02
N LEU A 63 2.55 6.86 10.77
CA LEU A 63 2.23 6.09 9.57
C LEU A 63 3.53 5.75 8.84
N ASP A 64 3.72 4.46 8.56
CA ASP A 64 4.76 3.95 7.67
C ASP A 64 4.06 3.36 6.44
N LEU A 65 3.99 4.18 5.37
CA LEU A 65 3.17 3.86 4.20
C LEU A 65 3.84 2.82 3.28
N GLY A 66 3.04 2.26 2.38
CA GLY A 66 3.50 1.31 1.36
C GLY A 66 3.56 -0.13 1.85
N VAL A 67 4.49 -0.90 1.32
CA VAL A 67 4.62 -2.36 1.53
C VAL A 67 5.72 -2.69 2.51
N SER A 68 5.50 -3.72 3.33
CA SER A 68 6.52 -4.25 4.22
C SER A 68 7.56 -5.10 3.46
N SER A 69 8.76 -5.22 4.04
CA SER A 69 9.78 -6.15 3.51
C SER A 69 9.25 -7.57 3.42
N TYR A 70 8.45 -8.00 4.40
CA TYR A 70 7.84 -9.32 4.40
C TYR A 70 6.94 -9.55 3.16
N GLN A 71 6.11 -8.56 2.79
CA GLN A 71 5.26 -8.65 1.60
C GLN A 71 6.08 -8.72 0.31
N LEU A 72 7.20 -8.00 0.24
CA LEU A 72 8.10 -8.03 -0.93
C LEU A 72 8.91 -9.33 -1.03
N ASP A 73 9.30 -9.90 0.10
CA ASP A 73 10.16 -11.09 0.17
C ASP A 73 9.35 -12.39 0.11
N THR A 74 8.04 -12.36 0.41
CA THR A 74 7.14 -13.49 0.31
C THR A 74 6.57 -13.57 -1.12
N ALA A 75 7.13 -14.44 -1.94
CA ALA A 75 6.82 -14.54 -3.37
C ALA A 75 5.31 -14.69 -3.65
N GLU A 76 4.62 -15.53 -2.87
CA GLU A 76 3.21 -15.87 -3.01
C GLU A 76 2.27 -14.66 -2.82
N ARG A 77 2.76 -13.57 -2.21
CA ARG A 77 2.03 -12.32 -2.06
C ARG A 77 1.97 -11.49 -3.36
N GLY A 78 2.80 -11.79 -4.34
CA GLY A 78 2.78 -11.20 -5.68
C GLY A 78 3.20 -9.73 -5.78
N PHE A 79 3.81 -9.14 -4.75
CA PHE A 79 4.26 -7.74 -4.77
C PHE A 79 5.53 -7.51 -5.58
N SER A 80 6.33 -8.56 -5.77
CA SER A 80 7.64 -8.48 -6.42
C SER A 80 7.61 -9.00 -7.86
N TYR A 81 8.29 -8.31 -8.74
CA TYR A 81 8.57 -8.75 -10.12
C TYR A 81 9.88 -9.55 -10.24
N ARG A 82 10.56 -9.83 -9.12
CA ARG A 82 11.87 -10.51 -9.11
C ARG A 82 11.74 -12.04 -9.17
N VAL A 83 10.66 -12.55 -8.64
CA VAL A 83 10.35 -13.97 -8.58
C VAL A 83 9.01 -14.17 -9.25
N ASP A 84 8.87 -15.22 -10.06
CA ASP A 84 7.59 -15.57 -10.67
C ASP A 84 6.67 -16.22 -9.63
N ALA A 85 5.51 -15.62 -9.41
CA ALA A 85 4.58 -15.99 -8.36
C ALA A 85 3.15 -15.57 -8.76
N PRO A 86 2.10 -16.03 -8.04
CA PRO A 86 0.73 -15.59 -8.28
C PRO A 86 0.59 -14.06 -8.27
N LEU A 87 -0.21 -13.52 -9.19
CA LEU A 87 -0.43 -12.07 -9.33
C LEU A 87 -1.51 -11.60 -8.36
N ASP A 88 -1.16 -11.42 -7.08
CA ASP A 88 -2.10 -11.07 -6.00
C ASP A 88 -2.03 -9.59 -5.61
N MET A 89 -0.98 -9.13 -4.95
CA MET A 89 -0.71 -7.78 -4.45
C MET A 89 -1.71 -7.24 -3.40
N ARG A 90 -2.59 -8.06 -2.85
CA ARG A 90 -3.50 -7.61 -1.77
C ARG A 90 -2.76 -7.48 -0.45
N MET A 91 -2.84 -6.35 0.20
CA MET A 91 -2.39 -6.18 1.59
C MET A 91 -3.37 -6.87 2.54
N ASP A 92 -4.67 -6.66 2.35
CA ASP A 92 -5.73 -7.39 3.03
C ASP A 92 -6.26 -8.53 2.14
N THR A 93 -5.95 -9.76 2.50
CA THR A 93 -6.38 -10.94 1.74
C THR A 93 -7.90 -11.20 1.80
N ARG A 94 -8.65 -10.46 2.64
CA ARG A 94 -10.13 -10.54 2.70
C ARG A 94 -10.81 -9.80 1.55
N GLN A 95 -10.11 -8.84 0.91
CA GLN A 95 -10.67 -8.13 -0.25
C GLN A 95 -10.71 -9.04 -1.48
N THR A 96 -11.65 -8.75 -2.38
CA THR A 96 -11.85 -9.52 -3.62
C THR A 96 -10.95 -9.04 -4.76
N LEU A 97 -10.71 -7.73 -4.85
CA LEU A 97 -9.91 -7.14 -5.93
C LEU A 97 -8.43 -7.44 -5.70
N SER A 98 -7.84 -8.23 -6.59
CA SER A 98 -6.40 -8.49 -6.63
C SER A 98 -5.76 -7.88 -7.88
N ALA A 99 -4.44 -7.91 -7.97
CA ALA A 99 -3.72 -7.48 -9.17
C ALA A 99 -4.13 -8.30 -10.40
N LYS A 100 -4.47 -9.57 -10.23
CA LYS A 100 -4.96 -10.44 -11.29
C LYS A 100 -6.30 -9.93 -11.87
N GLU A 101 -7.26 -9.58 -11.01
CA GLU A 101 -8.55 -9.02 -11.44
C GLU A 101 -8.37 -7.68 -12.16
N ILE A 102 -7.47 -6.82 -11.68
CA ILE A 102 -7.16 -5.54 -12.35
C ILE A 102 -6.61 -5.79 -13.75
N VAL A 103 -5.57 -6.60 -13.87
CA VAL A 103 -4.88 -6.86 -15.13
C VAL A 103 -5.78 -7.56 -16.16
N ASN A 104 -6.60 -8.51 -15.71
CA ASN A 104 -7.47 -9.27 -16.60
C ASN A 104 -8.85 -8.64 -16.82
N GLY A 105 -9.34 -7.81 -15.91
CA GLY A 105 -10.70 -7.27 -15.92
C GLY A 105 -10.83 -5.81 -16.38
N TYR A 106 -9.84 -4.97 -16.08
CA TYR A 106 -9.94 -3.54 -16.40
C TYR A 106 -9.91 -3.27 -17.90
N SER A 107 -10.59 -2.19 -18.35
CA SER A 107 -10.49 -1.72 -19.73
C SER A 107 -9.07 -1.23 -20.05
N GLU A 108 -8.70 -1.16 -21.34
CA GLU A 108 -7.43 -0.56 -21.77
C GLU A 108 -7.29 0.87 -21.26
N MET A 109 -8.38 1.63 -21.25
CA MET A 109 -8.40 3.01 -20.77
C MET A 109 -8.15 3.10 -19.26
N ASP A 110 -8.74 2.21 -18.46
CA ASP A 110 -8.53 2.18 -17.02
C ASP A 110 -7.11 1.73 -16.68
N LEU A 111 -6.58 0.72 -17.36
CA LEU A 111 -5.18 0.32 -17.22
C LEU A 111 -4.23 1.47 -17.59
N PHE A 112 -4.49 2.15 -18.70
CA PHE A 112 -3.71 3.33 -19.08
C PHE A 112 -3.75 4.40 -18.01
N ARG A 113 -4.94 4.71 -17.47
CA ARG A 113 -5.13 5.73 -16.42
C ARG A 113 -4.31 5.41 -15.18
N ILE A 114 -4.44 4.20 -14.63
CA ILE A 114 -3.72 3.85 -13.41
C ILE A 114 -2.19 3.80 -13.64
N ILE A 115 -1.73 3.26 -14.75
CA ILE A 115 -0.29 3.20 -15.05
C ILE A 115 0.30 4.59 -15.27
N ARG A 116 -0.45 5.51 -15.90
CA ARG A 116 -0.05 6.90 -16.08
C ARG A 116 -0.04 7.66 -14.76
N ASP A 117 -1.14 7.57 -13.98
CA ASP A 117 -1.39 8.44 -12.84
C ASP A 117 -0.70 7.93 -11.56
N TYR A 118 -0.63 6.60 -11.35
CA TYR A 118 -0.02 5.99 -10.18
C TYR A 118 1.40 5.47 -10.43
N GLY A 119 1.70 5.10 -11.66
CA GLY A 119 3.04 4.69 -12.05
C GLY A 119 3.90 5.85 -12.55
N GLU A 120 3.30 6.97 -12.94
CA GLU A 120 3.97 8.08 -13.63
C GLU A 120 4.82 7.56 -14.81
N ASP A 121 4.29 6.54 -15.53
CA ASP A 121 5.03 5.85 -16.59
C ASP A 121 4.70 6.44 -17.96
N LYS A 122 5.73 6.94 -18.62
CA LYS A 122 5.60 7.52 -19.98
C LYS A 122 5.16 6.53 -21.06
N PHE A 123 5.31 5.24 -20.81
CA PHE A 123 4.90 4.18 -21.71
C PHE A 123 3.52 3.59 -21.37
N ALA A 124 2.79 4.19 -20.41
CA ALA A 124 1.52 3.71 -19.89
C ALA A 124 0.54 3.25 -20.98
N LYS A 125 0.38 4.03 -22.06
CA LYS A 125 -0.52 3.68 -23.17
C LYS A 125 -0.10 2.38 -23.87
N ASN A 126 1.20 2.23 -24.13
CA ASN A 126 1.70 1.05 -24.81
C ASN A 126 1.64 -0.19 -23.90
N ILE A 127 1.93 -0.02 -22.61
CA ILE A 127 1.83 -1.10 -21.60
C ILE A 127 0.38 -1.57 -21.49
N ALA A 128 -0.58 -0.67 -21.32
CA ALA A 128 -2.00 -1.01 -21.23
C ALA A 128 -2.47 -1.81 -22.46
N LYS A 129 -2.13 -1.34 -23.67
CA LYS A 129 -2.43 -2.04 -24.91
C LYS A 129 -1.88 -3.47 -24.94
N HIS A 130 -0.60 -3.65 -24.55
CA HIS A 130 0.03 -4.98 -24.57
C HIS A 130 -0.55 -5.91 -23.51
N ILE A 131 -0.94 -5.41 -22.36
CA ILE A 131 -1.68 -6.19 -21.35
C ILE A 131 -2.99 -6.72 -21.94
N VAL A 132 -3.79 -5.85 -22.57
CA VAL A 132 -5.07 -6.25 -23.19
C VAL A 132 -4.84 -7.29 -24.29
N MET A 133 -3.89 -7.05 -25.20
CA MET A 133 -3.55 -8.01 -26.25
C MET A 133 -3.04 -9.36 -25.74
N ALA A 134 -2.32 -9.34 -24.61
CA ALA A 134 -1.80 -10.56 -24.02
C ALA A 134 -2.91 -11.41 -23.40
N ARG A 135 -3.82 -10.79 -22.63
CA ARG A 135 -4.92 -11.50 -21.97
C ARG A 135 -5.97 -12.06 -22.95
N GLU A 136 -6.07 -11.54 -24.18
CA GLU A 136 -6.90 -12.13 -25.24
C GLU A 136 -6.43 -13.54 -25.64
N LYS A 137 -5.15 -13.87 -25.42
CA LYS A 137 -4.57 -15.19 -25.68
C LYS A 137 -4.70 -16.16 -24.50
N GLY A 138 -5.01 -15.63 -23.33
CA GLY A 138 -5.16 -16.36 -22.07
C GLY A 138 -4.92 -15.44 -20.89
N PRO A 139 -5.47 -15.75 -19.70
CA PRO A 139 -5.37 -14.90 -18.53
C PRO A 139 -3.91 -14.75 -18.09
N ILE A 140 -3.57 -13.56 -17.59
CA ILE A 140 -2.27 -13.25 -16.98
C ILE A 140 -2.36 -13.65 -15.52
N GLU A 141 -1.65 -14.72 -15.15
CA GLU A 141 -1.78 -15.38 -13.84
C GLU A 141 -0.65 -15.02 -12.88
N THR A 142 0.54 -14.68 -13.43
CA THR A 142 1.74 -14.56 -12.63
C THR A 142 2.46 -13.22 -12.79
N THR A 143 3.25 -12.88 -11.79
CA THR A 143 4.10 -11.67 -11.78
C THR A 143 5.13 -11.69 -12.90
N GLY A 144 5.69 -12.88 -13.22
CA GLY A 144 6.65 -13.05 -14.30
C GLY A 144 6.02 -12.79 -15.67
N GLN A 145 4.81 -13.33 -15.92
CA GLN A 145 4.07 -13.04 -17.17
C GLN A 145 3.82 -11.53 -17.33
N LEU A 146 3.33 -10.88 -16.30
CA LEU A 146 3.10 -9.43 -16.32
C LEU A 146 4.38 -8.64 -16.55
N ALA A 147 5.46 -8.97 -15.83
CA ALA A 147 6.75 -8.30 -15.97
C ALA A 147 7.33 -8.42 -17.40
N GLU A 148 7.17 -9.58 -18.03
CA GLU A 148 7.61 -9.80 -19.41
C GLU A 148 6.77 -9.00 -20.41
N ILE A 149 5.44 -8.93 -20.25
CA ILE A 149 4.57 -8.11 -21.09
C ILE A 149 4.98 -6.63 -21.00
N ILE A 150 5.22 -6.15 -19.78
CA ILE A 150 5.68 -4.77 -19.57
C ILE A 150 7.03 -4.54 -20.25
N ARG A 151 7.98 -5.45 -20.09
CA ARG A 151 9.29 -5.34 -20.71
C ARG A 151 9.19 -5.26 -22.23
N GLN A 152 8.37 -6.09 -22.86
CA GLN A 152 8.14 -6.09 -24.30
C GLN A 152 7.44 -4.80 -24.80
N SER A 153 6.68 -4.14 -23.94
CA SER A 153 5.98 -2.89 -24.25
C SER A 153 6.90 -1.67 -24.30
N ILE A 154 8.11 -1.77 -23.75
CA ILE A 154 9.04 -0.64 -23.61
C ILE A 154 10.20 -0.82 -24.61
N PRO A 155 10.50 0.19 -25.45
CA PRO A 155 11.62 0.08 -26.39
C PRO A 155 12.96 -0.19 -25.68
N MET A 156 13.78 -1.07 -26.23
CA MET A 156 15.02 -1.57 -25.60
C MET A 156 15.96 -0.47 -25.08
N LYS A 157 16.06 0.65 -25.80
CA LYS A 157 16.89 1.79 -25.40
C LYS A 157 16.48 2.42 -24.07
N PHE A 158 15.23 2.25 -23.64
CA PHE A 158 14.71 2.81 -22.38
C PHE A 158 14.67 1.79 -21.23
N GLN A 159 14.78 0.49 -21.52
CA GLN A 159 14.71 -0.56 -20.49
C GLN A 159 15.87 -0.48 -19.48
N LYS A 160 17.03 0.06 -19.89
CA LYS A 160 18.24 0.17 -19.05
C LYS A 160 18.36 1.50 -18.30
N MET A 161 17.51 2.50 -18.59
CA MET A 161 17.75 3.88 -18.14
C MET A 161 17.20 4.19 -16.74
N SER A 162 16.25 3.41 -16.18
CA SER A 162 15.51 3.79 -14.95
C SER A 162 15.25 2.64 -13.99
N GLY A 163 16.14 1.66 -13.91
CA GLY A 163 15.92 0.45 -13.11
C GLY A 163 15.05 -0.57 -13.85
N HIS A 164 14.40 -1.47 -13.09
CA HIS A 164 13.61 -2.53 -13.72
C HIS A 164 12.36 -1.96 -14.42
N PRO A 165 12.08 -2.34 -15.68
CA PRO A 165 10.98 -1.79 -16.49
C PRO A 165 9.59 -1.94 -15.82
N ALA A 166 9.37 -3.03 -15.10
CA ALA A 166 8.10 -3.30 -14.44
C ALA A 166 7.84 -2.48 -13.18
N LYS A 167 8.86 -1.82 -12.59
CA LYS A 167 8.76 -1.16 -11.28
C LYS A 167 7.56 -0.22 -11.17
N ARG A 168 7.37 0.67 -12.13
CA ARG A 168 6.32 1.70 -12.12
C ARG A 168 4.93 1.11 -12.32
N THR A 169 4.79 0.15 -13.22
CA THR A 169 3.51 -0.53 -13.47
C THR A 169 3.10 -1.40 -12.27
N PHE A 170 4.04 -2.10 -11.63
CA PHE A 170 3.76 -2.85 -10.40
C PHE A 170 3.32 -1.92 -9.28
N GLN A 171 4.00 -0.77 -9.10
CA GLN A 171 3.55 0.26 -8.16
C GLN A 171 2.13 0.73 -8.47
N ALA A 172 1.81 1.01 -9.74
CA ALA A 172 0.49 1.48 -10.15
C ALA A 172 -0.62 0.48 -9.83
N ILE A 173 -0.40 -0.80 -10.18
CA ILE A 173 -1.37 -1.88 -9.91
C ILE A 173 -1.54 -2.09 -8.41
N ARG A 174 -0.45 -2.05 -7.63
CA ARG A 174 -0.48 -2.16 -6.18
C ARG A 174 -1.29 -1.04 -5.53
N ILE A 175 -1.04 0.19 -5.94
CA ILE A 175 -1.78 1.37 -5.45
C ILE A 175 -3.28 1.23 -5.74
N GLU A 176 -3.64 0.84 -6.95
CA GLU A 176 -5.04 0.61 -7.33
C GLU A 176 -5.65 -0.54 -6.53
N CYS A 177 -4.97 -1.70 -6.46
CA CYS A 177 -5.43 -2.88 -5.75
C CYS A 177 -5.77 -2.58 -4.28
N ASN A 178 -4.94 -1.79 -3.61
CA ASN A 178 -5.08 -1.49 -2.19
C ASN A 178 -5.70 -0.11 -1.91
N ARG A 179 -6.11 0.64 -2.94
CA ARG A 179 -6.67 1.99 -2.83
C ARG A 179 -5.80 2.95 -2.01
N GLU A 180 -4.47 2.77 -2.09
CA GLU A 180 -3.51 3.38 -1.16
C GLU A 180 -3.64 4.92 -1.08
N LEU A 181 -3.74 5.59 -2.24
CA LEU A 181 -3.82 7.06 -2.28
C LEU A 181 -5.19 7.61 -1.88
N GLU A 182 -6.26 6.88 -2.15
CA GLU A 182 -7.62 7.23 -1.75
C GLU A 182 -7.74 7.13 -0.23
N VAL A 183 -7.38 5.98 0.32
CA VAL A 183 -7.37 5.73 1.76
C VAL A 183 -6.54 6.78 2.50
N LEU A 184 -5.34 7.11 2.00
CA LEU A 184 -4.49 8.14 2.59
C LEU A 184 -5.16 9.52 2.60
N ARG A 185 -5.78 9.91 1.48
CA ARG A 185 -6.45 11.21 1.36
C ARG A 185 -7.63 11.34 2.31
N ASP A 186 -8.44 10.28 2.38
CA ASP A 186 -9.71 10.30 3.09
C ASP A 186 -9.53 10.18 4.63
N SER A 187 -8.39 9.65 5.09
CA SER A 187 -8.14 9.41 6.51
C SER A 187 -7.36 10.51 7.24
N LEU A 188 -6.61 11.37 6.53
CA LEU A 188 -5.68 12.30 7.18
C LEU A 188 -6.39 13.38 8.01
N ASP A 189 -7.51 13.92 7.56
CA ASP A 189 -8.26 14.92 8.33
C ASP A 189 -8.79 14.31 9.63
N ASP A 190 -9.31 13.08 9.61
CA ASP A 190 -9.73 12.33 10.80
C ASP A 190 -8.58 12.04 11.76
N MET A 191 -7.38 11.76 11.24
CA MET A 191 -6.19 11.56 12.07
C MET A 191 -5.75 12.85 12.77
N ILE A 192 -5.83 13.99 12.09
CA ILE A 192 -5.53 15.30 12.69
C ILE A 192 -6.57 15.62 13.77
N ASP A 193 -7.84 15.35 13.50
CA ASP A 193 -8.93 15.59 14.43
C ASP A 193 -8.78 14.83 15.76
N ILE A 194 -8.26 13.60 15.76
CA ILE A 194 -8.09 12.80 16.97
C ILE A 194 -6.80 13.10 17.73
N LEU A 195 -5.94 14.02 17.28
CA LEU A 195 -4.78 14.45 18.06
C LEU A 195 -5.19 15.34 19.24
N ASN A 196 -4.54 15.11 20.37
CA ASN A 196 -4.56 16.05 21.49
C ASN A 196 -3.87 17.37 21.10
N PRO A 197 -4.25 18.50 21.71
CA PRO A 197 -3.47 19.74 21.60
C PRO A 197 -1.98 19.50 21.93
N GLY A 198 -1.10 19.84 21.00
CA GLY A 198 0.32 19.55 21.13
C GLY A 198 0.76 18.14 20.70
N GLY A 199 -0.18 17.28 20.30
CA GLY A 199 0.11 15.95 19.70
C GLY A 199 0.93 16.06 18.41
N ARG A 200 1.48 14.96 17.95
CA ARG A 200 2.31 14.88 16.75
C ARG A 200 1.85 13.77 15.82
N ILE A 201 1.81 14.07 14.53
CA ILE A 201 1.67 13.07 13.47
C ILE A 201 2.94 13.02 12.63
N CYS A 202 3.46 11.81 12.39
CA CYS A 202 4.61 11.56 11.55
C CYS A 202 4.21 10.57 10.46
N ILE A 203 4.48 10.91 9.19
CA ILE A 203 4.15 10.06 8.04
C ILE A 203 5.40 9.84 7.22
N ILE A 204 5.75 8.56 7.01
CA ILE A 204 6.85 8.15 6.15
C ILE A 204 6.27 7.83 4.78
N THR A 205 6.70 8.56 3.76
CA THR A 205 6.26 8.41 2.37
C THR A 205 7.40 7.84 1.51
N PHE A 206 7.07 6.97 0.55
CA PHE A 206 8.05 6.31 -0.31
C PHE A 206 8.03 6.77 -1.76
N HIS A 207 7.00 7.53 -2.16
CA HIS A 207 6.91 8.10 -3.50
C HIS A 207 6.19 9.45 -3.53
N SER A 208 6.38 10.17 -4.65
CA SER A 208 5.91 11.54 -4.88
C SER A 208 4.39 11.73 -4.73
N LEU A 209 3.59 10.71 -5.02
CA LEU A 209 2.13 10.80 -4.94
C LEU A 209 1.66 10.89 -3.49
N GLU A 210 2.20 10.06 -2.60
CA GLU A 210 1.94 10.13 -1.15
C GLU A 210 2.39 11.48 -0.59
N ASP A 211 3.63 11.89 -0.89
CA ASP A 211 4.19 13.14 -0.41
C ASP A 211 3.34 14.36 -0.80
N ARG A 212 2.82 14.39 -2.03
CA ARG A 212 1.93 15.45 -2.50
C ARG A 212 0.61 15.51 -1.72
N ILE A 213 0.02 14.36 -1.40
CA ILE A 213 -1.22 14.29 -0.61
C ILE A 213 -0.97 14.79 0.81
N VAL A 214 0.04 14.25 1.49
CA VAL A 214 0.38 14.62 2.87
C VAL A 214 0.67 16.11 2.98
N LYS A 215 1.56 16.65 2.12
CA LYS A 215 1.88 18.09 2.11
C LYS A 215 0.68 18.97 1.78
N GLY A 216 -0.20 18.51 0.88
CA GLY A 216 -1.41 19.25 0.51
C GLY A 216 -2.38 19.38 1.68
N ILE A 217 -2.58 18.32 2.45
CA ILE A 217 -3.48 18.32 3.61
C ILE A 217 -2.86 19.08 4.78
N PHE A 218 -1.58 18.85 5.09
CA PHE A 218 -0.90 19.58 6.19
C PHE A 218 -0.77 21.09 5.98
N LYS A 219 -0.90 21.58 4.75
CA LYS A 219 -0.94 23.03 4.47
C LYS A 219 -2.32 23.65 4.73
N LYS A 220 -3.37 22.86 4.76
CA LYS A 220 -4.75 23.32 4.99
C LYS A 220 -5.09 23.37 6.48
N ASN A 221 -4.46 22.51 7.25
CA ASN A 221 -4.60 22.37 8.71
C ASN A 221 -3.40 23.02 9.42
#